data_163cad3784b1b6314f675382f03376bf
#
_entry.id   163cad3784b1b6314f675382f03376bf
#
_cell.length_a   1.000
_cell.length_b   1.000
_cell.length_c   1.000
_cell.angle_alpha   90.00
_cell.angle_beta   90.00
_cell.angle_gamma   90.00
#
_symmetry.space_group_name_H-M   'P 1'
#
loop_
_entity.id
_entity.type
_entity.pdbx_description
1 polymer ?
#
loop_
_entity_poly.entity_id
_entity_poly.type
_entity_poly.pdbx_seq_one_letter_code
_entity_poly.pdbx_strand_id
1 'polypeptide(L)'
;MYASDYGYATTDACTQLLSSYNNTTCTSNNWLYNIKVNEWILSQAASGNSYAFYVYYGGGVSNTTVSSNQMAVRPTLYLKSEVQITEGDGTSSNPYKLSISKNEDTSNANAPVLASNMIPVYYDATTKAWKKADVKNKAIENRWYNYKNHIWANAVTVKEANRQTYLNANVGTPISMDDIITMWVWIPRFNAVTPSNYNGGTQASPNAIDVTFVKPNETAIDAFTFGTKQLSGFWHAKFETSHTTLASNTTANNLGCINETCANANGIIIKPNVTSLRYNNVSNFFFASRSMEQPNNSFGFISSEVDTHMSKNNEWGAVAYLTQSIYGRCVSSIACIEVGINNNSGYITGIGAAPGTGNTTSTSNSYDTVLGMGASTTSNIYGIYDMNGGAWEYVMGVYNKTISSSGFASLPNEKYYDNYTATYQGHALTETAYWYSDNASFVNLNLPWFRRGGCHSDGMKAGVFNFDDVNGGSSPYASSHFVITNE
;
A
#
# COMPACT_ATOMS: atom_id res chain seq x y z
N MET A 1 -19.40 -22.75 8.76
CA MET A 1 -19.12 -24.19 8.92
C MET A 1 -19.75 -24.94 7.76
N TYR A 2 -19.03 -25.83 7.10
CA TYR A 2 -19.53 -26.72 6.05
C TYR A 2 -19.94 -28.09 6.66
N ALA A 3 -20.68 -28.89 5.90
CA ALA A 3 -21.03 -30.25 6.32
C ALA A 3 -19.79 -31.12 6.57
N SER A 4 -18.73 -30.93 5.76
CA SER A 4 -17.44 -31.61 5.96
C SER A 4 -16.79 -31.27 7.30
N ASP A 5 -16.85 -30.02 7.73
CA ASP A 5 -16.24 -29.60 9.01
C ASP A 5 -16.91 -30.31 10.19
N TYR A 6 -18.24 -30.45 10.13
CA TYR A 6 -19.01 -31.19 11.12
C TYR A 6 -18.65 -32.69 11.10
N GLY A 7 -18.44 -33.25 9.91
CA GLY A 7 -18.00 -34.62 9.75
C GLY A 7 -16.63 -34.90 10.33
N TYR A 8 -15.67 -33.99 10.07
CA TYR A 8 -14.30 -34.11 10.61
C TYR A 8 -14.20 -33.81 12.12
N ALA A 9 -15.21 -33.20 12.71
CA ALA A 9 -15.23 -32.94 14.15
C ALA A 9 -15.45 -34.17 15.04
N THR A 10 -15.66 -35.33 14.46
CA THR A 10 -15.84 -36.60 15.19
C THR A 10 -14.57 -37.44 15.14
N THR A 11 -14.49 -38.41 16.06
CA THR A 11 -13.39 -39.38 16.08
C THR A 11 -13.67 -40.54 15.11
N ASP A 12 -12.64 -41.34 14.81
CA ASP A 12 -12.71 -42.54 13.96
C ASP A 12 -13.69 -43.60 14.48
N ALA A 13 -14.17 -43.47 15.73
CA ALA A 13 -15.20 -44.34 16.30
C ALA A 13 -16.57 -44.17 15.62
N CYS A 14 -16.81 -43.01 14.97
CA CYS A 14 -18.03 -42.74 14.21
C CYS A 14 -17.84 -43.08 12.73
N THR A 15 -18.32 -44.22 12.30
CA THR A 15 -18.20 -44.71 10.91
C THR A 15 -19.47 -44.51 10.09
N GLN A 16 -20.42 -43.72 10.58
CA GLN A 16 -21.72 -43.50 9.95
C GLN A 16 -21.69 -42.40 8.87
N LEU A 17 -22.73 -42.39 8.05
CA LEU A 17 -22.99 -41.22 7.17
C LEU A 17 -23.45 -40.02 8.01
N LEU A 18 -23.18 -38.79 7.56
CA LEU A 18 -23.54 -37.56 8.25
C LEU A 18 -25.03 -37.46 8.62
N SER A 19 -25.91 -38.01 7.78
CA SER A 19 -27.36 -38.08 8.05
C SER A 19 -27.72 -38.99 9.22
N SER A 20 -26.81 -39.90 9.60
CA SER A 20 -26.99 -40.89 10.65
C SER A 20 -26.12 -40.64 11.90
N TYR A 21 -25.59 -39.41 12.03
CA TYR A 21 -24.78 -38.99 13.19
C TYR A 21 -25.61 -38.84 14.48
N ASN A 22 -26.89 -39.08 14.44
CA ASN A 22 -27.83 -39.05 15.59
C ASN A 22 -27.70 -40.22 16.56
N ASN A 23 -26.70 -41.06 16.41
CA ASN A 23 -26.40 -42.13 17.36
C ASN A 23 -25.42 -41.71 18.46
N THR A 24 -25.43 -42.37 19.60
CA THR A 24 -24.65 -42.03 20.78
C THR A 24 -23.14 -42.02 20.50
N THR A 25 -22.65 -42.97 19.69
CA THR A 25 -21.21 -43.05 19.38
C THR A 25 -20.73 -41.81 18.59
N CYS A 26 -21.50 -41.34 17.62
CA CYS A 26 -21.15 -40.17 16.85
C CYS A 26 -21.34 -38.87 17.65
N THR A 27 -22.46 -38.68 18.33
CA THR A 27 -22.74 -37.46 19.09
C THR A 27 -21.81 -37.25 20.28
N SER A 28 -21.44 -38.31 21.02
CA SER A 28 -20.52 -38.18 22.17
C SER A 28 -19.07 -37.94 21.75
N ASN A 29 -18.72 -38.22 20.52
CA ASN A 29 -17.36 -38.04 19.99
C ASN A 29 -17.22 -36.90 19.00
N ASN A 30 -18.28 -36.10 18.77
CA ASN A 30 -18.25 -34.93 17.88
C ASN A 30 -18.22 -33.65 18.72
N TRP A 31 -17.08 -32.96 18.72
CA TRP A 31 -16.89 -31.75 19.51
C TRP A 31 -17.68 -30.55 19.00
N LEU A 32 -18.21 -30.57 17.76
CA LEU A 32 -19.10 -29.55 17.21
C LEU A 32 -20.58 -29.83 17.51
N TYR A 33 -20.92 -30.99 18.06
CA TYR A 33 -22.30 -31.34 18.35
C TYR A 33 -22.90 -30.49 19.48
N ASN A 34 -24.10 -29.92 19.24
CA ASN A 34 -24.85 -29.16 20.24
C ASN A 34 -26.29 -29.70 20.35
N ILE A 35 -26.59 -30.38 21.43
CA ILE A 35 -27.88 -31.04 21.70
C ILE A 35 -29.08 -30.07 21.79
N LYS A 36 -28.85 -28.76 21.88
CA LYS A 36 -29.91 -27.80 22.23
C LYS A 36 -30.55 -27.11 21.06
N VAL A 37 -29.91 -27.04 19.91
CA VAL A 37 -30.34 -26.22 18.79
C VAL A 37 -30.05 -26.88 17.44
N ASN A 38 -30.87 -26.54 16.45
CA ASN A 38 -30.57 -26.80 15.06
C ASN A 38 -29.62 -25.68 14.53
N GLU A 39 -28.58 -26.05 13.79
CA GLU A 39 -27.57 -25.11 13.32
C GLU A 39 -27.44 -25.13 11.79
N TRP A 40 -27.52 -23.97 11.14
CA TRP A 40 -27.23 -23.84 9.71
C TRP A 40 -25.78 -24.15 9.38
N ILE A 41 -25.56 -24.83 8.26
CA ILE A 41 -24.25 -25.03 7.65
C ILE A 41 -24.25 -24.50 6.22
N LEU A 42 -23.04 -24.12 5.72
CA LEU A 42 -22.88 -23.43 4.43
C LEU A 42 -23.00 -24.33 3.20
N SER A 43 -23.34 -25.60 3.37
CA SER A 43 -23.52 -26.53 2.26
C SER A 43 -24.89 -26.35 1.61
N GLN A 44 -24.89 -26.11 0.30
CA GLN A 44 -26.11 -25.99 -0.49
C GLN A 44 -26.75 -27.37 -0.71
N ALA A 45 -28.05 -27.48 -0.56
CA ALA A 45 -28.78 -28.72 -0.87
C ALA A 45 -29.07 -28.81 -2.38
N ALA A 46 -28.82 -29.97 -2.97
CA ALA A 46 -29.08 -30.23 -4.39
C ALA A 46 -30.58 -30.25 -4.77
N SER A 47 -31.46 -30.30 -3.77
CA SER A 47 -32.91 -30.43 -3.96
C SER A 47 -33.65 -29.15 -4.34
N GLY A 48 -32.93 -28.02 -4.52
CA GLY A 48 -33.51 -26.74 -5.00
C GLY A 48 -32.93 -25.51 -4.31
N ASN A 49 -33.11 -24.35 -4.93
CA ASN A 49 -32.54 -23.07 -4.48
C ASN A 49 -33.06 -22.55 -3.13
N SER A 50 -34.13 -23.18 -2.63
CA SER A 50 -34.76 -22.79 -1.36
C SER A 50 -34.39 -23.67 -0.18
N TYR A 51 -33.45 -24.62 -0.35
CA TYR A 51 -33.05 -25.56 0.68
C TYR A 51 -31.58 -25.37 1.05
N ALA A 52 -31.28 -25.43 2.37
CA ALA A 52 -29.92 -25.48 2.88
C ALA A 52 -29.76 -26.63 3.86
N PHE A 53 -28.55 -27.12 4.03
CA PHE A 53 -28.23 -28.13 5.02
C PHE A 53 -28.11 -27.52 6.44
N TYR A 54 -28.48 -28.29 7.42
CA TYR A 54 -28.34 -27.96 8.83
C TYR A 54 -28.01 -29.23 9.66
N VAL A 55 -27.36 -29.03 10.80
CA VAL A 55 -27.22 -30.04 11.84
C VAL A 55 -28.43 -29.91 12.74
N TYR A 56 -29.23 -30.96 12.86
CA TYR A 56 -30.37 -30.92 13.77
C TYR A 56 -29.94 -31.28 15.19
N TYR A 57 -30.76 -30.91 16.18
CA TYR A 57 -30.46 -31.09 17.59
C TYR A 57 -30.14 -32.54 18.01
N GLY A 58 -30.47 -33.55 17.21
CA GLY A 58 -30.13 -34.96 17.40
C GLY A 58 -28.76 -35.34 16.87
N GLY A 59 -28.02 -34.44 16.20
CA GLY A 59 -26.66 -34.65 15.73
C GLY A 59 -26.52 -35.04 14.27
N GLY A 60 -27.57 -35.44 13.57
CA GLY A 60 -27.51 -35.77 12.13
C GLY A 60 -27.56 -34.52 11.27
N VAL A 61 -27.08 -34.62 10.00
CA VAL A 61 -27.18 -33.57 8.99
C VAL A 61 -28.42 -33.84 8.12
N SER A 62 -29.23 -32.81 7.95
CA SER A 62 -30.45 -32.85 7.11
C SER A 62 -30.56 -31.53 6.33
N ASN A 63 -31.58 -31.37 5.49
CA ASN A 63 -31.89 -30.14 4.79
C ASN A 63 -33.30 -29.63 5.10
N THR A 64 -33.50 -28.33 5.03
CA THR A 64 -34.80 -27.70 5.17
C THR A 64 -34.84 -26.40 4.39
N THR A 65 -36.03 -25.79 4.28
CA THR A 65 -36.15 -24.49 3.59
C THR A 65 -35.43 -23.38 4.35
N VAL A 66 -34.81 -22.48 3.63
CA VAL A 66 -34.03 -21.34 4.21
C VAL A 66 -34.91 -20.35 4.98
N SER A 67 -36.23 -20.46 4.87
CA SER A 67 -37.20 -19.65 5.63
C SER A 67 -37.51 -20.21 7.05
N SER A 68 -36.87 -21.28 7.46
CA SER A 68 -37.07 -21.87 8.81
C SER A 68 -36.54 -20.94 9.90
N ASN A 69 -37.41 -20.59 10.87
CA ASN A 69 -37.19 -19.48 11.82
C ASN A 69 -36.48 -19.84 13.14
N GLN A 70 -35.97 -21.03 13.34
CA GLN A 70 -35.41 -21.45 14.63
C GLN A 70 -34.07 -22.18 14.48
N MET A 71 -33.16 -21.53 13.72
CA MET A 71 -31.85 -22.07 13.44
C MET A 71 -30.78 -21.14 14.01
N ALA A 72 -29.85 -21.73 14.73
CA ALA A 72 -28.64 -21.01 15.13
C ALA A 72 -27.62 -20.96 13.98
N VAL A 73 -26.71 -20.02 14.07
CA VAL A 73 -25.56 -19.90 13.17
C VAL A 73 -24.29 -20.01 14.02
N ARG A 74 -23.42 -20.92 13.62
CA ARG A 74 -22.07 -21.01 14.20
C ARG A 74 -21.09 -20.42 13.20
N PRO A 75 -20.62 -19.20 13.42
CA PRO A 75 -19.60 -18.60 12.55
C PRO A 75 -18.29 -19.38 12.70
N THR A 76 -17.64 -19.65 11.56
CA THR A 76 -16.28 -20.17 11.51
C THR A 76 -15.40 -19.13 10.87
N LEU A 77 -14.17 -18.99 11.35
CA LEU A 77 -13.18 -18.09 10.79
C LEU A 77 -11.84 -18.81 10.77
N TYR A 78 -11.05 -18.49 9.76
CA TYR A 78 -9.66 -18.89 9.69
C TYR A 78 -8.84 -17.92 10.52
N LEU A 79 -8.12 -18.43 11.51
CA LEU A 79 -7.16 -17.64 12.25
C LEU A 79 -5.90 -17.51 11.38
N LYS A 80 -5.32 -16.31 11.37
CA LYS A 80 -4.01 -16.12 10.78
C LYS A 80 -2.95 -16.88 11.59
N SER A 81 -1.85 -17.24 10.95
CA SER A 81 -0.78 -18.05 11.56
C SER A 81 -0.14 -17.41 12.80
N GLU A 82 -0.22 -16.10 12.93
CA GLU A 82 0.29 -15.33 14.07
C GLU A 82 -0.64 -15.32 15.29
N VAL A 83 -1.85 -15.87 15.18
CA VAL A 83 -2.77 -15.98 16.30
C VAL A 83 -2.40 -17.19 17.16
N GLN A 84 -2.13 -16.94 18.42
CA GLN A 84 -1.79 -17.97 19.40
C GLN A 84 -2.89 -18.10 20.47
N ILE A 85 -3.13 -19.32 20.91
CA ILE A 85 -3.94 -19.58 22.11
C ILE A 85 -3.02 -19.39 23.31
N THR A 86 -3.32 -18.39 24.14
CA THR A 86 -2.49 -18.03 25.30
C THR A 86 -3.02 -18.60 26.60
N GLU A 87 -4.32 -18.80 26.69
CA GLU A 87 -5.00 -19.27 27.89
C GLU A 87 -6.30 -20.01 27.51
N GLY A 88 -6.87 -20.71 28.46
CA GLY A 88 -8.14 -21.39 28.32
C GLY A 88 -7.99 -22.86 27.88
N ASP A 89 -9.04 -23.64 28.08
CA ASP A 89 -9.13 -25.04 27.70
C ASP A 89 -10.29 -25.30 26.72
N GLY A 90 -10.94 -24.25 26.26
CA GLY A 90 -12.05 -24.30 25.32
C GLY A 90 -13.41 -24.58 25.92
N THR A 91 -13.50 -24.73 27.26
CA THR A 91 -14.79 -24.88 27.95
C THR A 91 -15.54 -23.56 28.05
N SER A 92 -16.85 -23.59 28.28
CA SER A 92 -17.66 -22.39 28.47
C SER A 92 -17.26 -21.58 29.72
N SER A 93 -16.65 -22.23 30.71
CA SER A 93 -16.16 -21.61 31.95
C SER A 93 -14.72 -21.09 31.81
N ASN A 94 -13.97 -21.57 30.83
CA ASN A 94 -12.59 -21.19 30.57
C ASN A 94 -12.32 -21.19 29.05
N PRO A 95 -12.95 -20.25 28.28
CA PRO A 95 -12.80 -20.20 26.83
C PRO A 95 -11.36 -19.87 26.42
N TYR A 96 -10.94 -20.35 25.27
CA TYR A 96 -9.64 -19.99 24.70
C TYR A 96 -9.51 -18.47 24.57
N LYS A 97 -8.45 -17.92 25.13
CA LYS A 97 -8.04 -16.54 24.88
C LYS A 97 -7.04 -16.54 23.74
N LEU A 98 -7.36 -15.75 22.73
CA LEU A 98 -6.51 -15.59 21.57
C LEU A 98 -5.66 -14.33 21.73
N SER A 99 -4.37 -14.44 21.50
CA SER A 99 -3.49 -13.28 21.31
C SER A 99 -2.86 -13.36 19.93
N ILE A 100 -2.63 -12.21 19.34
CA ILE A 100 -1.74 -12.11 18.19
C ILE A 100 -0.35 -11.99 18.78
N SER A 101 0.49 -12.98 18.56
CA SER A 101 1.92 -12.85 18.75
C SER A 101 2.39 -11.81 17.73
N LYS A 102 2.42 -10.55 18.13
CA LYS A 102 3.05 -9.51 17.32
C LYS A 102 4.55 -9.78 17.41
N ASN A 103 5.04 -10.60 16.47
CA ASN A 103 6.46 -10.87 16.35
C ASN A 103 7.22 -9.57 16.17
N GLU A 104 8.35 -9.44 16.86
CA GLU A 104 9.30 -8.37 16.54
C GLU A 104 9.58 -8.38 15.03
N ASP A 105 9.82 -7.22 14.47
CA ASP A 105 10.23 -7.13 13.08
C ASP A 105 11.62 -7.76 12.91
N THR A 106 11.63 -9.00 12.45
CA THR A 106 12.86 -9.76 12.18
C THR A 106 13.34 -9.59 10.74
N SER A 107 12.75 -8.68 9.98
CA SER A 107 13.13 -8.43 8.59
C SER A 107 14.52 -7.81 8.43
N ASN A 108 15.12 -7.28 9.52
CA ASN A 108 16.37 -6.48 9.52
C ASN A 108 16.27 -5.16 8.73
N ALA A 109 15.06 -4.67 8.45
CA ALA A 109 14.86 -3.38 7.80
C ALA A 109 15.57 -2.25 8.58
N ASN A 110 16.18 -1.34 7.85
CA ASN A 110 16.80 -0.17 8.47
C ASN A 110 15.74 0.73 9.10
N ALA A 111 16.02 1.20 10.31
CA ALA A 111 15.15 2.14 11.00
C ALA A 111 14.97 3.42 10.16
N PRO A 112 13.76 3.99 10.14
CA PRO A 112 13.53 5.26 9.48
C PRO A 112 14.37 6.39 10.10
N VAL A 113 14.88 7.29 9.27
CA VAL A 113 15.56 8.50 9.69
C VAL A 113 14.61 9.67 9.55
N LEU A 114 14.25 10.30 10.67
CA LEU A 114 13.35 11.46 10.69
C LEU A 114 14.14 12.75 10.61
N ALA A 115 13.66 13.72 9.82
CA ALA A 115 14.05 15.11 9.97
C ALA A 115 13.43 15.71 11.25
N SER A 116 14.03 16.76 11.80
CA SER A 116 13.67 17.36 13.09
C SER A 116 12.19 17.70 13.25
N ASN A 117 11.51 18.07 12.18
CA ASN A 117 10.11 18.50 12.19
C ASN A 117 9.12 17.47 11.61
N MET A 118 9.58 16.25 11.32
CA MET A 118 8.72 15.13 10.98
C MET A 118 8.20 14.46 12.24
N ILE A 119 6.92 14.11 12.24
CA ILE A 119 6.25 13.44 13.35
C ILE A 119 5.95 12.00 12.95
N PRO A 120 6.53 11.00 13.61
CA PRO A 120 6.23 9.60 13.36
C PRO A 120 4.81 9.28 13.79
N VAL A 121 4.08 8.51 12.97
CA VAL A 121 2.67 8.21 13.23
C VAL A 121 2.33 6.74 13.01
N TYR A 122 1.34 6.25 13.76
CA TYR A 122 0.65 4.99 13.53
C TYR A 122 -0.85 5.24 13.43
N TYR A 123 -1.57 4.34 12.77
CA TYR A 123 -3.02 4.43 12.65
C TYR A 123 -3.72 3.58 13.71
N ASP A 124 -4.60 4.20 14.46
CA ASP A 124 -5.48 3.50 15.40
C ASP A 124 -6.82 3.20 14.71
N ALA A 125 -7.04 1.94 14.38
CA ALA A 125 -8.24 1.49 13.69
C ALA A 125 -9.52 1.64 14.53
N THR A 126 -9.41 1.67 15.87
CA THR A 126 -10.55 1.83 16.78
C THR A 126 -11.09 3.25 16.73
N THR A 127 -10.19 4.23 16.79
CA THR A 127 -10.56 5.65 16.76
C THR A 127 -10.51 6.24 15.35
N LYS A 128 -10.08 5.46 14.35
CA LYS A 128 -9.87 5.88 12.96
C LYS A 128 -9.02 7.14 12.83
N ALA A 129 -7.93 7.20 13.59
CA ALA A 129 -7.08 8.37 13.68
C ALA A 129 -5.60 8.02 13.57
N TRP A 130 -4.84 8.88 12.92
CA TRP A 130 -3.39 8.86 13.00
C TRP A 130 -2.95 9.42 14.35
N LYS A 131 -2.09 8.70 15.05
CA LYS A 131 -1.59 9.05 16.37
C LYS A 131 -0.07 9.10 16.38
N LYS A 132 0.50 9.93 17.25
CA LYS A 132 1.95 10.02 17.44
C LYS A 132 2.50 8.66 17.86
N ALA A 133 3.49 8.16 17.13
CA ALA A 133 4.15 6.88 17.39
C ALA A 133 5.34 7.02 18.35
N ASP A 134 5.67 5.92 19.04
CA ASP A 134 6.90 5.79 19.82
C ASP A 134 7.99 5.16 18.94
N VAL A 135 8.97 5.94 18.56
CA VAL A 135 10.10 5.48 17.73
C VAL A 135 11.06 4.54 18.48
N LYS A 136 11.03 4.54 19.81
CA LYS A 136 11.92 3.73 20.66
C LYS A 136 11.32 2.39 21.01
N ASN A 137 9.98 2.29 21.04
CA ASN A 137 9.30 1.09 21.45
C ASN A 137 9.19 0.10 20.28
N LYS A 138 9.91 -1.01 20.40
CA LYS A 138 9.81 -2.14 19.46
C LYS A 138 8.72 -3.13 19.86
N ALA A 139 8.15 -3.01 21.06
CA ALA A 139 7.07 -3.86 21.55
C ALA A 139 5.72 -3.35 21.03
N ILE A 140 5.09 -4.08 20.39
CA ILE A 140 3.78 -4.57 20.02
C ILE A 140 2.63 -3.56 19.81
N GLU A 141 2.26 -2.71 20.74
CA GLU A 141 0.97 -2.01 20.68
C GLU A 141 1.04 -0.60 20.07
N ASN A 142 2.22 0.01 20.11
CA ASN A 142 2.48 1.34 19.55
C ASN A 142 3.66 1.31 18.58
N ARG A 143 3.83 0.22 17.90
CA ARG A 143 4.94 -0.03 17.01
C ARG A 143 4.86 0.86 15.79
N TRP A 144 5.90 1.62 15.54
CA TRP A 144 5.96 2.52 14.41
C TRP A 144 6.01 1.79 13.07
N TYR A 145 6.79 0.68 12.98
CA TYR A 145 6.91 -0.11 11.76
C TYR A 145 7.15 -1.60 12.05
N ASN A 146 6.72 -2.44 11.12
CA ASN A 146 6.99 -3.87 11.10
C ASN A 146 6.82 -4.39 9.68
N TYR A 147 7.90 -4.39 8.91
CA TYR A 147 7.88 -4.76 7.50
C TYR A 147 7.43 -6.20 7.29
N LYS A 148 7.78 -7.13 8.21
CA LYS A 148 7.29 -8.50 8.17
C LYS A 148 5.76 -8.60 8.26
N ASN A 149 5.13 -7.66 8.95
CA ASN A 149 3.67 -7.58 9.08
C ASN A 149 3.05 -6.52 8.16
N HIS A 150 3.77 -6.10 7.13
CA HIS A 150 3.33 -5.09 6.14
C HIS A 150 2.99 -3.72 6.77
N ILE A 151 3.53 -3.43 7.95
CA ILE A 151 3.40 -2.12 8.61
C ILE A 151 4.63 -1.29 8.25
N TRP A 152 4.53 -0.54 7.16
CA TRP A 152 5.59 0.38 6.76
C TRP A 152 5.55 1.62 7.64
N ALA A 153 6.71 2.20 7.96
CA ALA A 153 6.76 3.39 8.80
C ALA A 153 6.14 4.59 8.10
N ASN A 154 5.31 5.32 8.83
CA ASN A 154 4.67 6.54 8.35
C ASN A 154 5.11 7.74 9.21
N ALA A 155 5.30 8.89 8.58
CA ALA A 155 5.55 10.15 9.25
C ALA A 155 4.76 11.27 8.55
N VAL A 156 4.52 12.36 9.28
CA VAL A 156 3.77 13.52 8.76
C VAL A 156 4.50 14.82 9.05
N THR A 157 4.25 15.84 8.21
CA THR A 157 4.47 17.23 8.58
C THR A 157 3.12 17.89 8.86
N VAL A 158 3.11 18.86 9.75
CA VAL A 158 1.91 19.56 10.16
C VAL A 158 2.07 21.06 10.03
N LYS A 159 0.94 21.78 10.06
CA LYS A 159 0.91 23.24 10.04
C LYS A 159 1.86 23.81 11.09
N GLU A 160 2.59 24.85 10.73
CA GLU A 160 3.59 25.50 11.58
C GLU A 160 3.03 25.88 12.95
N ALA A 161 1.83 26.44 13.00
CA ALA A 161 1.17 26.85 14.24
C ALA A 161 1.01 25.73 15.27
N ASN A 162 0.86 24.47 14.83
CA ASN A 162 0.62 23.31 15.69
C ASN A 162 1.84 22.37 15.80
N ARG A 163 2.91 22.64 15.05
CA ARG A 163 4.07 21.74 14.91
C ARG A 163 4.73 21.43 16.26
N GLN A 164 5.06 22.45 17.04
CA GLN A 164 5.70 22.25 18.33
C GLN A 164 4.79 21.54 19.35
N THR A 165 3.49 21.78 19.28
CA THR A 165 2.50 21.06 20.10
C THR A 165 2.55 19.56 19.84
N TYR A 166 2.54 19.14 18.58
CA TYR A 166 2.61 17.71 18.23
C TYR A 166 4.00 17.10 18.46
N LEU A 167 5.08 17.84 18.21
CA LEU A 167 6.44 17.36 18.50
C LEU A 167 6.63 17.07 19.99
N ASN A 168 6.03 17.88 20.88
CA ASN A 168 6.12 17.72 22.32
C ASN A 168 5.00 16.84 22.93
N ALA A 169 4.00 16.45 22.13
CA ALA A 169 2.88 15.64 22.62
C ALA A 169 3.34 14.24 23.06
N ASN A 170 2.57 13.62 23.94
CA ASN A 170 2.78 12.23 24.34
C ASN A 170 2.51 11.26 23.19
N VAL A 171 3.16 10.10 23.22
CA VAL A 171 2.82 8.96 22.36
C VAL A 171 1.33 8.64 22.49
N GLY A 172 0.68 8.31 21.38
CA GLY A 172 -0.76 8.05 21.33
C GLY A 172 -1.63 9.30 21.17
N THR A 173 -1.07 10.50 21.18
CA THR A 173 -1.83 11.73 20.90
C THR A 173 -2.34 11.72 19.47
N PRO A 174 -3.65 11.90 19.22
CA PRO A 174 -4.20 12.03 17.87
C PRO A 174 -3.66 13.26 17.15
N ILE A 175 -3.37 13.12 15.87
CA ILE A 175 -2.95 14.21 14.98
C ILE A 175 -4.09 14.47 14.01
N SER A 176 -4.65 15.67 14.04
CA SER A 176 -5.77 16.05 13.18
C SER A 176 -5.37 16.02 11.71
N MET A 177 -6.21 15.42 10.87
CA MET A 177 -6.05 15.46 9.41
C MET A 177 -6.11 16.88 8.84
N ASP A 178 -6.78 17.82 9.54
CA ASP A 178 -6.80 19.24 9.18
C ASP A 178 -5.46 19.92 9.40
N ASP A 179 -4.66 19.42 10.34
CA ASP A 179 -3.32 19.95 10.63
C ASP A 179 -2.23 19.30 9.80
N ILE A 180 -2.45 18.08 9.31
CA ILE A 180 -1.50 17.38 8.45
C ILE A 180 -1.39 18.10 7.09
N ILE A 181 -0.15 18.43 6.71
CA ILE A 181 0.20 18.98 5.40
C ILE A 181 0.66 17.84 4.49
N THR A 182 1.66 17.06 4.91
CA THR A 182 2.22 15.98 4.10
C THR A 182 2.34 14.69 4.89
N MET A 183 2.14 13.56 4.18
CA MET A 183 2.28 12.21 4.70
C MET A 183 3.34 11.45 3.91
N TRP A 184 4.19 10.71 4.59
CA TRP A 184 5.36 10.03 4.05
C TRP A 184 5.44 8.59 4.54
N VAL A 185 6.00 7.72 3.68
CA VAL A 185 6.22 6.30 3.96
C VAL A 185 7.70 6.00 3.76
N TRP A 186 8.32 5.34 4.75
CA TRP A 186 9.74 4.98 4.68
C TRP A 186 9.95 3.72 3.84
N ILE A 187 10.87 3.81 2.90
CA ILE A 187 11.36 2.69 2.10
C ILE A 187 12.77 2.36 2.59
N PRO A 188 12.94 1.31 3.38
CA PRO A 188 14.25 0.93 3.91
C PRO A 188 15.13 0.34 2.81
N ARG A 189 16.45 0.52 2.92
CA ARG A 189 17.44 -0.02 1.98
C ARG A 189 17.32 -1.52 1.86
N PHE A 190 17.30 -2.01 0.64
CA PHE A 190 17.30 -3.43 0.32
C PHE A 190 18.09 -3.73 -0.96
N ASN A 191 18.50 -5.00 -1.10
CA ASN A 191 18.87 -5.59 -2.36
C ASN A 191 17.70 -6.41 -2.91
N ALA A 192 17.62 -6.55 -4.23
CA ALA A 192 16.63 -7.39 -4.89
C ALA A 192 17.27 -8.19 -6.00
N VAL A 193 16.80 -9.41 -6.18
CA VAL A 193 17.12 -10.19 -7.38
C VAL A 193 16.28 -9.64 -8.52
N THR A 194 16.94 -9.20 -9.60
CA THR A 194 16.24 -8.70 -10.79
C THR A 194 15.30 -9.78 -11.33
N PRO A 195 13.99 -9.54 -11.38
CA PRO A 195 13.02 -10.55 -11.79
C PRO A 195 13.15 -10.90 -13.27
N SER A 196 12.71 -12.09 -13.62
CA SER A 196 12.62 -12.57 -15.01
C SER A 196 11.44 -13.52 -15.16
N ASN A 197 10.83 -13.56 -16.34
CA ASN A 197 9.76 -14.51 -16.67
C ASN A 197 8.67 -14.58 -15.59
N TYR A 198 8.19 -13.42 -15.14
CA TYR A 198 7.18 -13.30 -14.07
C TYR A 198 7.61 -14.00 -12.76
N ASN A 199 8.92 -14.14 -12.51
CA ASN A 199 9.50 -14.92 -11.40
C ASN A 199 8.96 -16.35 -11.31
N GLY A 200 8.69 -16.99 -12.44
CA GLY A 200 8.12 -18.34 -12.50
C GLY A 200 6.61 -18.40 -12.29
N GLY A 201 5.95 -17.26 -12.20
CA GLY A 201 4.49 -17.12 -12.23
C GLY A 201 3.95 -16.96 -13.65
N THR A 202 2.88 -16.21 -13.80
CA THR A 202 2.27 -15.82 -15.08
C THR A 202 2.14 -14.31 -15.18
N GLN A 203 1.86 -13.79 -16.38
CA GLN A 203 1.58 -12.37 -16.58
C GLN A 203 0.49 -11.84 -15.64
N ALA A 204 -0.62 -12.57 -15.49
CA ALA A 204 -1.74 -12.18 -14.65
C ALA A 204 -1.50 -12.43 -13.14
N SER A 205 -0.49 -13.22 -12.79
CA SER A 205 -0.14 -13.57 -11.41
C SER A 205 1.36 -13.81 -11.30
N PRO A 206 2.17 -12.75 -11.39
CA PRO A 206 3.61 -12.86 -11.20
C PRO A 206 3.94 -13.21 -9.75
N ASN A 207 5.00 -13.97 -9.54
CA ASN A 207 5.47 -14.33 -8.20
C ASN A 207 6.20 -13.15 -7.53
N ALA A 208 6.46 -13.30 -6.24
CA ALA A 208 7.15 -12.29 -5.44
C ALA A 208 8.56 -12.00 -5.97
N ILE A 209 8.96 -10.75 -5.87
CA ILE A 209 10.34 -10.33 -6.03
C ILE A 209 11.09 -10.66 -4.73
N ASP A 210 12.24 -11.29 -4.85
CA ASP A 210 13.09 -11.62 -3.70
C ASP A 210 13.81 -10.36 -3.23
N VAL A 211 13.39 -9.85 -2.07
CA VAL A 211 13.89 -8.64 -1.42
C VAL A 211 14.60 -9.02 -0.13
N THR A 212 15.82 -8.55 0.04
CA THR A 212 16.61 -8.68 1.27
C THR A 212 17.01 -7.31 1.80
N PHE A 213 16.60 -6.97 3.01
CA PHE A 213 17.04 -5.72 3.65
C PHE A 213 18.52 -5.80 3.99
N VAL A 214 19.26 -4.72 3.67
CA VAL A 214 20.71 -4.64 3.76
C VAL A 214 21.15 -3.32 4.42
N LYS A 215 22.36 -3.29 4.97
CA LYS A 215 22.93 -2.08 5.60
C LYS A 215 23.60 -1.17 4.56
N PRO A 216 23.87 0.12 4.87
CA PRO A 216 24.48 1.06 3.91
C PRO A 216 25.83 0.64 3.31
N ASN A 217 26.57 -0.25 3.96
CA ASN A 217 27.84 -0.77 3.46
C ASN A 217 27.71 -2.07 2.63
N GLU A 218 26.48 -2.54 2.42
CA GLU A 218 26.18 -3.75 1.65
C GLU A 218 25.57 -3.37 0.29
N THR A 219 25.67 -4.29 -0.66
CA THR A 219 25.09 -4.09 -2.02
C THR A 219 23.58 -3.92 -1.93
N ALA A 220 23.06 -2.93 -2.62
CA ALA A 220 21.63 -2.67 -2.76
C ALA A 220 21.30 -2.28 -4.20
N ILE A 221 20.01 -2.18 -4.52
CA ILE A 221 19.56 -1.61 -5.79
C ILE A 221 19.89 -0.10 -5.85
N ASP A 222 19.95 0.45 -7.06
CA ASP A 222 20.46 1.80 -7.34
C ASP A 222 19.71 2.92 -6.62
N ALA A 223 18.41 2.73 -6.33
CA ALA A 223 17.57 3.70 -5.63
C ALA A 223 18.15 4.15 -4.26
N PHE A 224 19.02 3.35 -3.65
CA PHE A 224 19.64 3.67 -2.36
C PHE A 224 21.03 4.28 -2.49
N THR A 225 21.37 4.77 -3.70
CA THR A 225 22.56 5.57 -3.95
C THR A 225 22.14 6.95 -4.46
N PHE A 226 22.37 7.97 -3.65
CA PHE A 226 22.02 9.34 -3.98
C PHE A 226 23.30 10.20 -4.14
N GLY A 227 23.65 10.47 -5.38
CA GLY A 227 24.97 11.01 -5.70
C GLY A 227 26.08 10.02 -5.29
N THR A 228 26.88 10.40 -4.30
CA THR A 228 27.93 9.55 -3.72
C THR A 228 27.52 8.89 -2.41
N LYS A 229 26.33 9.20 -1.89
CA LYS A 229 25.87 8.70 -0.58
C LYS A 229 25.15 7.36 -0.71
N GLN A 230 25.40 6.49 0.26
CA GLN A 230 24.66 5.25 0.45
C GLN A 230 23.59 5.48 1.51
N LEU A 231 22.33 5.46 1.07
CA LEU A 231 21.18 5.73 1.94
C LEU A 231 20.81 4.47 2.73
N SER A 232 20.38 4.64 3.97
CA SER A 232 19.71 3.58 4.75
C SER A 232 18.25 3.36 4.34
N GLY A 233 17.69 4.25 3.55
CA GLY A 233 16.35 4.30 3.01
C GLY A 233 15.99 5.73 2.61
N PHE A 234 14.75 5.92 2.16
CA PHE A 234 14.21 7.23 1.83
C PHE A 234 12.71 7.31 2.18
N TRP A 235 12.20 8.52 2.36
CA TRP A 235 10.78 8.78 2.51
C TRP A 235 10.15 9.01 1.15
N HIS A 236 9.13 8.24 0.81
CA HIS A 236 8.32 8.44 -0.39
C HIS A 236 6.97 9.05 0.01
N ALA A 237 6.48 10.00 -0.77
CA ALA A 237 5.16 10.57 -0.58
C ALA A 237 4.09 9.47 -0.51
N LYS A 238 3.18 9.57 0.45
CA LYS A 238 2.16 8.53 0.68
C LYS A 238 1.04 8.55 -0.35
N PHE A 239 0.78 9.71 -0.94
CA PHE A 239 -0.25 9.98 -1.95
C PHE A 239 0.34 10.87 -3.04
N GLU A 240 -0.31 10.91 -4.19
CA GLU A 240 0.00 11.91 -5.21
C GLU A 240 0.01 13.32 -4.62
N THR A 241 0.87 14.16 -5.19
CA THR A 241 0.97 15.57 -4.82
C THR A 241 -0.32 16.32 -5.13
N SER A 242 -0.75 17.17 -4.22
CA SER A 242 -1.86 18.11 -4.37
C SER A 242 -1.43 19.54 -4.00
N HIS A 243 -2.36 20.47 -3.99
CA HIS A 243 -2.08 21.87 -3.63
C HIS A 243 -3.30 22.53 -2.99
N THR A 244 -3.08 23.43 -2.03
CA THR A 244 -4.15 24.11 -1.27
C THR A 244 -5.05 25.01 -2.10
N THR A 245 -4.57 25.51 -3.26
CA THR A 245 -5.28 26.47 -4.13
C THR A 245 -5.67 25.88 -5.48
N LEU A 246 -5.89 24.53 -5.54
CA LEU A 246 -6.33 23.93 -6.81
C LEU A 246 -7.68 24.51 -7.23
N ALA A 247 -7.66 25.20 -8.39
CA ALA A 247 -8.87 25.42 -9.16
C ALA A 247 -9.24 24.11 -9.90
N SER A 248 -10.51 23.88 -10.19
CA SER A 248 -10.95 22.69 -10.91
C SER A 248 -10.21 22.54 -12.24
N ASN A 249 -9.51 21.43 -12.46
CA ASN A 249 -8.98 20.88 -13.72
C ASN A 249 -8.63 21.90 -14.83
N THR A 250 -7.85 22.93 -14.53
CA THR A 250 -7.49 23.99 -15.48
C THR A 250 -5.97 24.17 -15.56
N THR A 251 -5.49 24.81 -16.62
CA THR A 251 -4.08 25.21 -16.75
C THR A 251 -3.62 26.13 -15.62
N ALA A 252 -4.54 26.78 -14.90
CA ALA A 252 -4.25 27.57 -13.71
C ALA A 252 -3.62 26.78 -12.56
N ASN A 253 -3.71 25.44 -12.58
CA ASN A 253 -3.04 24.56 -11.62
C ASN A 253 -1.53 24.45 -11.86
N ASN A 254 -1.01 25.04 -12.93
CA ASN A 254 0.43 25.13 -13.13
C ASN A 254 1.07 26.02 -12.07
N LEU A 255 2.01 25.46 -11.30
CA LEU A 255 2.69 26.17 -10.21
C LEU A 255 3.64 27.25 -10.71
N GLY A 256 4.09 27.17 -11.96
CA GLY A 256 5.06 28.11 -12.53
C GLY A 256 6.44 28.05 -11.83
N CYS A 257 6.79 26.94 -11.24
CA CYS A 257 8.08 26.74 -10.57
C CYS A 257 9.18 26.58 -11.62
N ILE A 258 10.06 27.56 -11.71
CA ILE A 258 11.18 27.59 -12.67
C ILE A 258 12.56 27.51 -12.01
N ASN A 259 12.60 27.46 -10.68
CA ASN A 259 13.82 27.31 -9.87
C ASN A 259 13.45 26.76 -8.49
N GLU A 260 14.47 26.45 -7.67
CA GLU A 260 14.33 25.82 -6.36
C GLU A 260 13.80 26.76 -5.25
N THR A 261 13.43 27.99 -5.54
CA THR A 261 12.89 28.97 -4.56
C THR A 261 11.44 29.37 -4.90
N CYS A 262 10.67 28.43 -5.40
CA CYS A 262 9.30 28.64 -5.83
C CYS A 262 8.35 28.82 -4.63
N ALA A 263 7.87 30.04 -4.41
CA ALA A 263 6.95 30.34 -3.32
C ALA A 263 5.63 29.56 -3.39
N ASN A 264 5.14 29.24 -4.60
CA ASN A 264 3.92 28.45 -4.79
C ASN A 264 4.04 27.03 -4.24
N ALA A 265 5.26 26.49 -4.12
CA ALA A 265 5.48 25.18 -3.50
C ALA A 265 5.03 25.10 -2.03
N ASN A 266 4.93 26.24 -1.31
CA ASN A 266 4.44 26.27 0.05
C ASN A 266 2.96 25.85 0.20
N GLY A 267 2.22 25.83 -0.89
CA GLY A 267 0.85 25.31 -0.94
C GLY A 267 0.74 23.81 -1.21
N ILE A 268 1.83 23.09 -1.39
CA ILE A 268 1.81 21.64 -1.62
C ILE A 268 1.23 20.92 -0.41
N ILE A 269 0.35 19.97 -0.68
CA ILE A 269 -0.18 19.01 0.30
C ILE A 269 -0.07 17.59 -0.24
N ILE A 270 0.20 16.64 0.64
CA ILE A 270 0.29 15.21 0.33
C ILE A 270 -0.55 14.48 1.37
N LYS A 271 -1.80 14.26 1.07
CA LYS A 271 -2.76 13.61 1.98
C LYS A 271 -3.94 13.02 1.21
N PRO A 272 -4.75 12.13 1.82
CA PRO A 272 -5.89 11.55 1.15
C PRO A 272 -7.04 12.53 0.97
N ASN A 273 -7.98 12.17 0.09
CA ASN A 273 -9.24 12.87 -0.14
C ASN A 273 -9.08 14.31 -0.66
N VAL A 274 -8.03 14.56 -1.42
CA VAL A 274 -7.78 15.83 -2.10
C VAL A 274 -7.57 15.60 -3.60
N THR A 275 -7.79 16.58 -4.43
CA THR A 275 -7.56 16.45 -5.88
C THR A 275 -6.06 16.48 -6.19
N SER A 276 -5.57 15.56 -7.02
CA SER A 276 -4.17 15.53 -7.48
C SER A 276 -3.81 16.79 -8.25
N LEU A 277 -2.62 17.33 -8.00
CA LEU A 277 -2.04 18.43 -8.74
C LEU A 277 -1.63 17.97 -10.14
N ARG A 278 -2.13 18.64 -11.17
CA ARG A 278 -1.87 18.32 -12.58
C ARG A 278 -1.57 19.61 -13.34
N TYR A 279 -1.43 19.55 -14.67
CA TYR A 279 -1.09 20.70 -15.53
C TYR A 279 0.28 21.30 -15.25
N ASN A 280 1.22 20.51 -14.77
CA ASN A 280 2.62 20.87 -14.63
C ASN A 280 3.48 20.01 -15.56
N ASN A 281 4.57 20.56 -16.05
CA ASN A 281 5.61 19.80 -16.73
C ASN A 281 6.60 19.21 -15.70
N VAL A 282 7.52 18.38 -16.15
CA VAL A 282 8.51 17.72 -15.29
C VAL A 282 9.31 18.71 -14.46
N SER A 283 9.79 19.82 -15.08
CA SER A 283 10.60 20.81 -14.37
C SER A 283 9.83 21.55 -13.27
N ASN A 284 8.53 21.81 -13.47
CA ASN A 284 7.70 22.45 -12.45
C ASN A 284 7.55 21.56 -11.21
N PHE A 285 7.29 20.27 -11.40
CA PHE A 285 7.25 19.31 -10.28
C PHE A 285 8.60 19.20 -9.60
N PHE A 286 9.68 19.11 -10.37
CA PHE A 286 11.03 19.05 -9.82
C PHE A 286 11.36 20.27 -8.98
N PHE A 287 11.19 21.49 -9.51
CA PHE A 287 11.48 22.69 -8.75
C PHE A 287 10.54 22.91 -7.57
N ALA A 288 9.28 22.50 -7.69
CA ALA A 288 8.36 22.52 -6.57
C ALA A 288 8.82 21.61 -5.44
N SER A 289 9.25 20.38 -5.73
CA SER A 289 9.78 19.46 -4.72
C SER A 289 11.06 20.00 -4.07
N ARG A 290 12.00 20.56 -4.85
CA ARG A 290 13.23 21.18 -4.34
C ARG A 290 12.96 22.40 -3.44
N SER A 291 11.86 23.12 -3.71
CA SER A 291 11.49 24.29 -2.91
C SER A 291 10.97 23.93 -1.51
N MET A 292 10.61 22.66 -1.26
CA MET A 292 10.07 22.25 0.05
C MET A 292 11.08 22.32 1.20
N GLU A 293 12.38 22.30 0.92
CA GLU A 293 13.44 22.42 1.93
C GLU A 293 14.08 23.82 2.01
N GLN A 294 13.67 24.73 1.14
CA GLN A 294 14.24 26.07 1.13
C GLN A 294 13.81 26.89 2.37
N PRO A 295 14.56 27.92 2.74
CA PRO A 295 14.21 28.78 3.89
C PRO A 295 12.75 29.30 3.79
N ASN A 296 12.06 29.34 4.91
CA ASN A 296 10.65 29.77 5.06
C ASN A 296 9.64 28.81 4.39
N ASN A 297 9.98 27.54 4.19
CA ASN A 297 9.01 26.54 3.74
C ASN A 297 7.96 26.24 4.82
N SER A 298 6.75 25.88 4.40
CA SER A 298 5.63 25.56 5.30
C SER A 298 5.78 24.19 6.00
N PHE A 299 6.64 23.31 5.49
CA PHE A 299 6.78 21.91 5.92
C PHE A 299 7.64 21.75 7.16
N GLY A 300 8.54 22.72 7.41
CA GLY A 300 9.54 22.69 8.47
C GLY A 300 10.78 21.87 8.11
N PHE A 301 11.00 21.57 6.85
CA PHE A 301 12.22 20.92 6.40
C PHE A 301 13.41 21.88 6.45
N ILE A 302 14.59 21.33 6.76
CA ILE A 302 15.84 22.05 6.86
C ILE A 302 16.81 21.44 5.85
N SER A 303 17.31 22.24 4.92
CA SER A 303 18.15 21.78 3.80
C SER A 303 19.48 21.12 4.21
N SER A 304 19.91 21.32 5.46
CA SER A 304 21.08 20.58 6.02
C SER A 304 20.72 19.22 6.60
N GLU A 305 19.43 18.86 6.71
CA GLU A 305 18.97 17.58 7.24
C GLU A 305 18.38 16.69 6.15
N VAL A 306 17.82 17.30 5.10
CA VAL A 306 17.08 16.60 4.05
C VAL A 306 17.39 17.15 2.67
N ASP A 307 17.25 16.30 1.68
CA ASP A 307 17.14 16.66 0.26
C ASP A 307 15.75 16.23 -0.22
N THR A 308 14.93 17.22 -0.61
CA THR A 308 13.59 16.96 -1.14
C THR A 308 13.64 17.03 -2.67
N HIS A 309 13.10 16.01 -3.34
CA HIS A 309 13.10 15.96 -4.80
C HIS A 309 11.91 15.19 -5.35
N MET A 310 11.67 15.34 -6.63
CA MET A 310 10.70 14.55 -7.38
C MET A 310 11.20 13.12 -7.51
N SER A 311 10.34 12.13 -7.30
CA SER A 311 10.71 10.71 -7.36
C SER A 311 11.48 10.39 -8.64
N LYS A 312 12.64 9.75 -8.50
CA LYS A 312 13.39 9.19 -9.62
C LYS A 312 12.72 7.90 -10.09
N ASN A 313 13.05 7.48 -11.30
CA ASN A 313 12.49 6.23 -11.82
C ASN A 313 12.97 4.99 -11.05
N ASN A 314 14.22 5.00 -10.56
CA ASN A 314 14.75 3.93 -9.70
C ASN A 314 14.09 3.90 -8.30
N GLU A 315 13.70 5.05 -7.76
CA GLU A 315 12.98 5.14 -6.47
C GLU A 315 11.55 4.61 -6.60
N TRP A 316 10.85 4.94 -7.70
CA TRP A 316 9.60 4.28 -8.06
C TRP A 316 9.78 2.77 -8.17
N GLY A 317 10.81 2.31 -8.88
CA GLY A 317 11.14 0.91 -9.04
C GLY A 317 11.39 0.21 -7.70
N ALA A 318 12.05 0.88 -6.76
CA ALA A 318 12.24 0.34 -5.41
C ALA A 318 10.90 0.14 -4.68
N VAL A 319 9.98 1.11 -4.76
CA VAL A 319 8.64 0.95 -4.18
C VAL A 319 7.89 -0.20 -4.86
N ALA A 320 7.95 -0.31 -6.19
CA ALA A 320 7.30 -1.40 -6.94
C ALA A 320 7.85 -2.78 -6.55
N TYR A 321 9.17 -2.91 -6.40
CA TYR A 321 9.81 -4.15 -5.98
C TYR A 321 9.41 -4.55 -4.55
N LEU A 322 9.46 -3.59 -3.61
CA LEU A 322 9.05 -3.85 -2.23
C LEU A 322 7.56 -4.19 -2.15
N THR A 323 6.72 -3.57 -2.99
CA THR A 323 5.30 -3.88 -3.12
C THR A 323 5.09 -5.34 -3.55
N GLN A 324 5.80 -5.82 -4.57
CA GLN A 324 5.72 -7.19 -5.09
C GLN A 324 6.57 -8.18 -4.28
N SER A 325 6.81 -7.95 -3.03
CA SER A 325 7.57 -8.82 -2.13
C SER A 325 6.70 -9.33 -0.98
N ILE A 326 7.26 -10.25 -0.20
CA ILE A 326 6.65 -10.73 1.06
C ILE A 326 6.53 -9.64 2.14
N TYR A 327 7.07 -8.46 1.90
CA TYR A 327 6.96 -7.28 2.77
C TYR A 327 5.89 -6.28 2.29
N GLY A 328 5.29 -6.51 1.12
CA GLY A 328 4.28 -5.68 0.49
C GLY A 328 2.97 -6.42 0.25
N ARG A 329 2.73 -6.88 -0.97
CA ARG A 329 1.46 -7.47 -1.42
C ARG A 329 1.47 -9.00 -1.50
N CYS A 330 2.58 -9.64 -1.20
CA CYS A 330 2.71 -11.09 -1.29
C CYS A 330 2.59 -11.75 0.08
N VAL A 331 1.72 -12.73 0.22
CA VAL A 331 1.60 -13.54 1.45
C VAL A 331 2.62 -14.69 1.47
N SER A 332 3.20 -15.01 0.33
CA SER A 332 4.31 -15.95 0.15
C SER A 332 5.05 -15.65 -1.14
N SER A 333 6.14 -16.37 -1.41
CA SER A 333 6.93 -16.21 -2.65
C SER A 333 6.14 -16.46 -3.95
N ILE A 334 5.03 -17.19 -3.88
CA ILE A 334 4.20 -17.56 -5.06
C ILE A 334 2.76 -17.06 -4.99
N ALA A 335 2.42 -16.24 -3.99
CA ALA A 335 1.06 -15.76 -3.79
C ALA A 335 1.06 -14.25 -3.54
N CYS A 336 0.98 -13.50 -4.62
CA CYS A 336 0.91 -12.04 -4.62
C CYS A 336 -0.47 -11.57 -5.06
N ILE A 337 -0.86 -10.39 -4.60
CA ILE A 337 -2.12 -9.74 -4.95
C ILE A 337 -1.79 -8.42 -5.62
N GLU A 338 -2.34 -8.19 -6.80
CA GLU A 338 -2.19 -6.93 -7.51
C GLU A 338 -2.71 -5.74 -6.67
N VAL A 339 -2.05 -4.60 -6.78
CA VAL A 339 -2.50 -3.35 -6.14
C VAL A 339 -3.81 -2.90 -6.77
N GLY A 340 -4.80 -2.56 -5.94
CA GLY A 340 -6.06 -1.99 -6.39
C GLY A 340 -5.86 -0.64 -7.07
N ILE A 341 -6.75 -0.28 -7.98
CA ILE A 341 -6.64 0.94 -8.77
C ILE A 341 -7.34 2.13 -8.10
N ASN A 342 -6.73 3.32 -8.15
CA ASN A 342 -7.47 4.57 -8.00
C ASN A 342 -8.17 4.90 -9.32
N ASN A 343 -9.44 4.49 -9.47
CA ASN A 343 -10.23 4.71 -10.68
C ASN A 343 -11.14 5.95 -10.59
N ASN A 344 -10.89 6.86 -9.64
CA ASN A 344 -11.73 8.04 -9.43
C ASN A 344 -11.51 9.11 -10.50
N SER A 345 -12.55 9.41 -11.30
CA SER A 345 -12.50 10.40 -12.38
C SER A 345 -12.29 11.85 -11.93
N GLY A 346 -12.47 12.13 -10.64
CA GLY A 346 -12.16 13.42 -10.01
C GLY A 346 -10.70 13.55 -9.60
N TYR A 347 -9.88 12.48 -9.82
CA TYR A 347 -8.48 12.42 -9.39
C TYR A 347 -8.33 12.67 -7.87
N ILE A 348 -9.24 12.13 -7.09
CA ILE A 348 -9.16 12.24 -5.63
C ILE A 348 -8.15 11.21 -5.11
N THR A 349 -7.18 11.67 -4.33
CA THR A 349 -6.10 10.85 -3.78
C THR A 349 -6.60 9.83 -2.76
N GLY A 350 -6.01 8.63 -2.77
CA GLY A 350 -6.32 7.60 -1.80
C GLY A 350 -7.70 6.95 -1.98
N ILE A 351 -8.30 7.04 -3.15
CA ILE A 351 -9.52 6.28 -3.49
C ILE A 351 -9.09 4.92 -4.05
N GLY A 352 -9.79 3.86 -3.67
CA GLY A 352 -9.45 2.50 -4.11
C GLY A 352 -10.60 1.73 -4.73
N ALA A 353 -10.26 0.88 -5.69
CA ALA A 353 -11.14 -0.11 -6.31
C ALA A 353 -10.35 -1.41 -6.56
N ALA A 354 -11.03 -2.48 -6.95
CA ALA A 354 -10.36 -3.70 -7.38
C ALA A 354 -9.45 -3.43 -8.60
N PRO A 355 -8.34 -4.17 -8.76
CA PRO A 355 -7.46 -4.05 -9.93
C PRO A 355 -8.24 -4.14 -11.23
N GLY A 356 -7.82 -3.42 -12.25
CA GLY A 356 -8.45 -3.42 -13.56
C GLY A 356 -9.84 -2.77 -13.64
N THR A 357 -10.36 -2.21 -12.54
CA THR A 357 -11.68 -1.58 -12.51
C THR A 357 -11.69 -0.29 -13.33
N GLY A 358 -12.71 -0.12 -14.13
CA GLY A 358 -12.87 1.09 -14.94
C GLY A 358 -13.19 2.33 -14.12
N ASN A 359 -13.12 3.46 -14.81
CA ASN A 359 -13.37 4.81 -14.36
C ASN A 359 -14.69 4.99 -13.56
N THR A 360 -14.67 5.73 -12.45
CA THR A 360 -15.85 6.02 -11.63
C THR A 360 -15.82 7.44 -11.08
N THR A 361 -16.98 7.99 -10.73
CA THR A 361 -17.10 9.25 -9.98
C THR A 361 -17.19 9.04 -8.47
N SER A 362 -17.25 7.78 -8.00
CA SER A 362 -17.41 7.45 -6.59
C SER A 362 -16.20 7.87 -5.77
N THR A 363 -16.44 8.45 -4.60
CA THR A 363 -15.43 8.75 -3.56
C THR A 363 -15.64 7.90 -2.30
N SER A 364 -16.54 6.92 -2.34
CA SER A 364 -16.91 6.12 -1.15
C SER A 364 -15.83 5.17 -0.66
N ASN A 365 -14.83 4.88 -1.49
CA ASN A 365 -13.76 3.93 -1.18
C ASN A 365 -12.48 4.66 -0.75
N SER A 366 -12.60 5.57 0.21
CA SER A 366 -11.47 6.29 0.78
C SER A 366 -10.40 5.35 1.36
N TYR A 367 -9.18 5.82 1.42
CA TYR A 367 -7.94 5.12 1.79
C TYR A 367 -8.03 4.29 3.07
N ASP A 368 -8.94 4.63 4.00
CA ASP A 368 -9.17 3.96 5.29
C ASP A 368 -10.32 2.95 5.27
N THR A 369 -10.93 2.71 4.11
CA THR A 369 -11.91 1.64 3.88
C THR A 369 -11.22 0.37 3.38
N VAL A 370 -11.92 -0.76 3.41
CA VAL A 370 -11.37 -2.05 2.95
C VAL A 370 -10.93 -1.98 1.47
N LEU A 371 -11.78 -1.39 0.59
CA LEU A 371 -11.43 -1.23 -0.82
C LEU A 371 -10.33 -0.18 -1.02
N GLY A 372 -10.37 0.92 -0.26
CA GLY A 372 -9.31 1.94 -0.27
C GLY A 372 -7.96 1.33 0.10
N MET A 373 -7.88 0.61 1.21
CA MET A 373 -6.66 -0.11 1.61
C MET A 373 -6.20 -1.15 0.58
N GLY A 374 -7.12 -1.69 -0.23
CA GLY A 374 -6.79 -2.54 -1.37
C GLY A 374 -5.93 -1.86 -2.44
N ALA A 375 -5.98 -0.54 -2.58
CA ALA A 375 -5.14 0.25 -3.50
C ALA A 375 -3.81 0.71 -2.89
N SER A 376 -3.49 0.29 -1.68
CA SER A 376 -2.20 0.53 -1.03
C SER A 376 -1.16 -0.54 -1.39
N THR A 377 0.10 -0.18 -1.40
CA THR A 377 1.24 -1.08 -1.66
C THR A 377 1.41 -2.19 -0.62
N THR A 378 0.64 -2.17 0.48
CA THR A 378 0.72 -3.15 1.58
C THR A 378 -0.60 -3.86 1.88
N SER A 379 -1.67 -3.62 1.12
CA SER A 379 -3.04 -4.10 1.42
C SER A 379 -3.63 -3.59 2.74
N ASN A 380 -3.00 -2.59 3.34
CA ASN A 380 -3.45 -1.94 4.57
C ASN A 380 -3.17 -0.44 4.51
N ILE A 381 -3.48 0.27 5.58
CA ILE A 381 -3.39 1.73 5.63
C ILE A 381 -1.94 2.27 5.62
N TYR A 382 -0.92 1.43 5.83
CA TYR A 382 0.46 1.87 6.04
C TYR A 382 1.28 2.03 4.75
N GLY A 383 0.80 1.51 3.62
CA GLY A 383 1.50 1.62 2.33
C GLY A 383 1.31 2.98 1.64
N ILE A 384 1.85 3.05 0.43
CA ILE A 384 1.70 4.17 -0.50
C ILE A 384 0.47 3.92 -1.36
N TYR A 385 -0.25 4.96 -1.69
CA TYR A 385 -1.46 4.97 -2.51
C TYR A 385 -1.18 5.67 -3.84
N ASP A 386 -2.13 5.56 -4.75
CA ASP A 386 -2.16 6.22 -6.05
C ASP A 386 -1.07 5.76 -7.04
N MET A 387 -0.21 4.81 -6.67
CA MET A 387 0.76 4.19 -7.59
C MET A 387 0.12 3.29 -8.66
N ASN A 388 -1.18 3.05 -8.56
CA ASN A 388 -1.99 2.38 -9.57
C ASN A 388 -3.24 3.22 -9.83
N GLY A 389 -3.30 3.88 -10.99
CA GLY A 389 -4.39 4.80 -11.34
C GLY A 389 -4.21 6.20 -10.74
N GLY A 390 -5.31 6.92 -10.45
CA GLY A 390 -5.24 8.33 -10.11
C GLY A 390 -4.84 9.16 -11.33
N ALA A 391 -3.76 9.91 -11.26
CA ALA A 391 -3.12 10.54 -12.40
C ALA A 391 -1.90 9.71 -12.86
N TRP A 392 -1.51 9.85 -14.11
CA TRP A 392 -0.17 9.44 -14.53
C TRP A 392 0.87 10.19 -13.70
N GLU A 393 1.99 9.57 -13.41
CA GLU A 393 3.00 10.20 -12.58
C GLU A 393 4.31 10.38 -13.31
N TYR A 394 4.71 11.65 -13.51
CA TYR A 394 6.06 11.95 -13.95
C TYR A 394 7.07 11.49 -12.90
N VAL A 395 8.15 10.89 -13.39
CA VAL A 395 9.34 10.58 -12.60
C VAL A 395 10.59 11.17 -13.26
N MET A 396 11.63 11.37 -12.48
CA MET A 396 12.93 11.85 -12.97
C MET A 396 13.72 10.74 -13.63
N GLY A 397 13.20 10.26 -14.77
CA GLY A 397 13.82 9.28 -15.65
C GLY A 397 13.80 9.80 -17.09
N VAL A 398 14.95 9.91 -17.73
CA VAL A 398 15.09 10.55 -19.03
C VAL A 398 15.93 9.73 -20.00
N TYR A 399 15.58 9.76 -21.30
CA TYR A 399 16.35 9.11 -22.36
C TYR A 399 17.39 10.08 -22.95
N ASN A 400 18.66 9.62 -22.95
CA ASN A 400 19.81 10.30 -23.56
C ASN A 400 19.92 11.80 -23.17
N LYS A 401 19.60 12.14 -21.91
CA LYS A 401 19.61 13.50 -21.38
C LYS A 401 18.80 14.51 -22.23
N THR A 402 17.77 14.04 -22.93
CA THR A 402 16.96 14.86 -23.85
C THR A 402 15.88 15.62 -23.08
N ILE A 403 15.97 16.94 -23.03
CA ILE A 403 15.03 17.77 -22.25
C ILE A 403 13.63 17.89 -22.89
N SER A 404 13.53 17.89 -24.23
CA SER A 404 12.26 17.99 -24.98
C SER A 404 11.34 19.10 -24.45
N SER A 405 10.07 18.78 -24.13
CA SER A 405 9.06 19.72 -23.61
C SER A 405 9.01 19.78 -22.07
N SER A 406 9.97 19.18 -21.36
CA SER A 406 9.96 19.08 -19.90
C SER A 406 10.00 20.40 -19.14
N GLY A 407 10.34 21.51 -19.82
CA GLY A 407 10.47 22.83 -19.22
C GLY A 407 11.85 23.11 -18.61
N PHE A 408 12.74 22.15 -18.57
CA PHE A 408 14.15 22.41 -18.19
C PHE A 408 14.87 23.22 -19.28
N ALA A 409 15.63 24.24 -18.87
CA ALA A 409 16.62 24.86 -19.74
C ALA A 409 17.88 23.98 -19.85
N SER A 410 18.26 23.33 -18.77
CA SER A 410 19.27 22.24 -18.66
C SER A 410 18.87 21.30 -17.58
N LEU A 411 19.24 20.02 -17.67
CA LEU A 411 18.96 19.05 -16.62
C LEU A 411 19.64 19.47 -15.31
N PRO A 412 19.03 19.13 -14.16
CA PRO A 412 19.65 19.39 -12.86
C PRO A 412 20.87 18.49 -12.62
N ASN A 413 21.43 18.52 -11.42
CA ASN A 413 22.52 17.61 -11.04
C ASN A 413 22.12 16.15 -11.26
N GLU A 414 23.05 15.32 -11.72
CA GLU A 414 22.82 13.91 -12.08
C GLU A 414 22.29 13.05 -10.92
N LYS A 415 22.47 13.45 -9.68
CA LYS A 415 21.89 12.73 -8.52
C LYS A 415 20.35 12.72 -8.53
N TYR A 416 19.70 13.63 -9.28
CA TYR A 416 18.25 13.82 -9.29
C TYR A 416 17.52 13.12 -10.42
N TYR A 417 18.20 12.46 -11.35
CA TYR A 417 17.53 11.75 -12.43
C TYR A 417 18.28 10.49 -12.87
N ASP A 418 17.54 9.56 -13.42
CA ASP A 418 18.10 8.37 -14.06
C ASP A 418 18.18 8.62 -15.56
N ASN A 419 19.36 8.42 -16.15
CA ASN A 419 19.57 8.57 -17.59
C ASN A 419 19.66 7.21 -18.27
N TYR A 420 18.86 7.01 -19.30
CA TYR A 420 18.82 5.79 -20.11
C TYR A 420 19.32 6.07 -21.53
N THR A 421 20.14 5.19 -22.06
CA THR A 421 20.63 5.24 -23.45
C THR A 421 20.19 4.04 -24.28
N ALA A 422 19.58 3.06 -23.63
CA ALA A 422 19.01 1.85 -24.20
C ALA A 422 17.94 1.32 -23.25
N THR A 423 17.20 0.28 -23.65
CA THR A 423 16.31 -0.48 -22.75
C THR A 423 17.09 -0.96 -21.54
N TYR A 424 16.46 -0.94 -20.38
CA TYR A 424 17.09 -1.19 -19.09
C TYR A 424 16.33 -2.24 -18.30
N GLN A 425 17.04 -3.14 -17.62
CA GLN A 425 16.52 -4.07 -16.64
C GLN A 425 16.90 -3.58 -15.24
N GLY A 426 15.95 -3.56 -14.36
CA GLY A 426 15.98 -2.88 -13.07
C GLY A 426 15.01 -1.70 -13.08
N HIS A 427 14.79 -1.05 -11.99
CA HIS A 427 13.88 0.10 -11.81
C HIS A 427 12.41 -0.22 -12.13
N ALA A 428 11.99 -1.47 -12.08
CA ALA A 428 10.67 -1.97 -12.48
C ALA A 428 10.29 -1.51 -13.90
N LEU A 429 11.15 -1.85 -14.87
CA LEU A 429 11.02 -1.53 -16.30
C LEU A 429 10.87 -2.82 -17.14
N THR A 430 11.83 -3.08 -18.02
CA THR A 430 11.69 -4.18 -18.99
C THR A 430 11.66 -5.57 -18.33
N GLU A 431 12.23 -5.75 -17.17
CA GLU A 431 12.21 -6.99 -16.38
C GLU A 431 10.84 -7.31 -15.77
N THR A 432 10.00 -6.28 -15.59
CA THR A 432 8.62 -6.40 -15.10
C THR A 432 7.58 -5.97 -16.12
N ALA A 433 8.00 -5.81 -17.38
CA ALA A 433 7.11 -5.37 -18.45
C ALA A 433 5.90 -6.30 -18.58
N TYR A 434 4.72 -5.70 -18.69
CA TYR A 434 3.42 -6.38 -18.82
C TYR A 434 2.98 -7.23 -17.62
N TRP A 435 3.64 -7.14 -16.47
CA TRP A 435 3.11 -7.76 -15.25
C TRP A 435 1.70 -7.23 -14.98
N TYR A 436 0.77 -8.12 -14.60
CA TYR A 436 -0.66 -7.83 -14.41
C TYR A 436 -1.37 -7.21 -15.63
N SER A 437 -0.75 -7.18 -16.79
CA SER A 437 -1.19 -6.50 -18.02
C SER A 437 -0.94 -4.98 -18.03
N ASP A 438 -0.12 -4.48 -17.14
CA ASP A 438 0.31 -3.08 -17.10
C ASP A 438 0.93 -2.65 -18.43
N ASN A 439 0.70 -1.41 -18.85
CA ASN A 439 1.34 -0.87 -20.05
C ASN A 439 2.85 -0.78 -19.87
N ALA A 440 3.59 -1.05 -20.95
CA ALA A 440 5.04 -1.00 -20.96
C ALA A 440 5.54 -0.38 -22.28
N SER A 441 5.86 0.91 -22.24
CA SER A 441 6.44 1.65 -23.36
C SER A 441 7.71 2.35 -22.91
N PHE A 442 8.86 1.94 -23.50
CA PHE A 442 10.15 2.48 -23.08
C PHE A 442 10.45 3.80 -23.81
N VAL A 443 11.02 4.74 -23.07
CA VAL A 443 11.41 6.08 -23.58
C VAL A 443 12.37 6.01 -24.77
N ASN A 444 12.32 7.04 -25.60
CA ASN A 444 13.13 7.20 -26.81
C ASN A 444 13.45 8.70 -27.06
N LEU A 445 14.17 9.01 -28.14
CA LEU A 445 14.57 10.41 -28.44
C LEU A 445 13.39 11.36 -28.66
N ASN A 446 12.23 10.88 -29.12
CA ASN A 446 11.06 11.72 -29.40
C ASN A 446 10.20 11.91 -28.14
N LEU A 447 10.13 10.89 -27.30
CA LEU A 447 9.36 10.84 -26.04
C LEU A 447 10.32 10.44 -24.90
N PRO A 448 11.17 11.36 -24.42
CA PRO A 448 12.32 11.00 -23.60
C PRO A 448 12.03 10.88 -22.10
N TRP A 449 10.83 11.20 -21.63
CA TRP A 449 10.50 11.18 -20.20
C TRP A 449 9.59 10.03 -19.83
N PHE A 450 9.86 9.38 -18.71
CA PHE A 450 8.98 8.39 -18.15
C PHE A 450 7.80 9.03 -17.39
N ARG A 451 6.66 8.38 -17.51
CA ARG A 451 5.56 8.47 -16.55
C ARG A 451 5.16 7.06 -16.10
N ARG A 452 4.60 6.94 -14.91
CA ARG A 452 4.33 5.68 -14.22
C ARG A 452 2.87 5.57 -13.78
N GLY A 453 2.46 4.38 -13.32
CA GLY A 453 1.22 4.15 -12.59
C GLY A 453 -0.04 4.00 -13.46
N GLY A 454 -0.10 4.62 -14.61
CA GLY A 454 -1.33 4.76 -15.38
C GLY A 454 -2.28 5.80 -14.77
N CYS A 455 -3.40 6.10 -15.41
CA CYS A 455 -4.40 6.99 -14.85
C CYS A 455 -5.71 6.27 -14.52
N HIS A 456 -6.60 6.96 -13.83
CA HIS A 456 -7.90 6.45 -13.35
C HIS A 456 -8.75 5.73 -14.41
N SER A 457 -8.55 6.01 -15.69
CA SER A 457 -9.32 5.45 -16.81
C SER A 457 -8.65 4.30 -17.54
N ASP A 458 -7.39 3.97 -17.22
CA ASP A 458 -6.60 2.99 -17.97
C ASP A 458 -6.96 1.52 -17.63
N GLY A 459 -7.76 1.31 -16.58
CA GLY A 459 -8.26 -0.01 -16.19
C GLY A 459 -7.12 -1.01 -15.97
N MET A 460 -7.12 -2.13 -16.69
CA MET A 460 -6.09 -3.17 -16.59
C MET A 460 -4.69 -2.75 -17.05
N LYS A 461 -4.54 -1.61 -17.70
CA LYS A 461 -3.23 -1.10 -18.14
C LYS A 461 -2.54 -0.23 -17.11
N ALA A 462 -3.29 0.22 -16.09
CA ALA A 462 -2.73 0.93 -14.95
C ALA A 462 -2.17 -0.07 -13.95
N GLY A 463 -1.06 0.26 -13.29
CA GLY A 463 -0.45 -0.57 -12.26
C GLY A 463 0.92 -0.07 -11.83
N VAL A 464 1.42 -0.62 -10.75
CA VAL A 464 2.72 -0.20 -10.17
C VAL A 464 3.91 -0.50 -11.10
N PHE A 465 3.74 -1.47 -12.04
CA PHE A 465 4.74 -1.80 -13.05
C PHE A 465 4.53 -1.06 -14.37
N ASN A 466 3.46 -0.26 -14.47
CA ASN A 466 3.23 0.54 -15.65
C ASN A 466 4.35 1.56 -15.87
N PHE A 467 4.82 1.67 -17.09
CA PHE A 467 5.68 2.76 -17.56
C PHE A 467 5.31 3.13 -18.99
N ASP A 468 5.43 4.41 -19.28
CA ASP A 468 5.04 4.97 -20.57
C ASP A 468 5.97 6.13 -20.94
N ASP A 469 6.12 6.40 -22.24
CA ASP A 469 7.01 7.40 -22.81
C ASP A 469 6.24 8.66 -23.20
N VAL A 470 6.78 9.82 -22.82
CA VAL A 470 6.19 11.14 -23.10
C VAL A 470 7.26 12.20 -23.35
N ASN A 471 6.85 13.38 -23.83
CA ASN A 471 7.75 14.49 -24.06
C ASN A 471 8.06 15.34 -22.80
N GLY A 472 7.45 15.04 -21.65
CA GLY A 472 7.64 15.75 -20.38
C GLY A 472 6.87 17.07 -20.23
N GLY A 473 6.03 17.43 -21.21
CA GLY A 473 5.25 18.67 -21.19
C GLY A 473 4.11 18.67 -20.19
N SER A 474 3.49 19.84 -19.97
CA SER A 474 2.32 19.97 -19.09
C SER A 474 1.16 19.08 -19.55
N SER A 475 0.57 18.33 -18.63
CA SER A 475 -0.50 17.39 -18.93
C SER A 475 -1.67 17.50 -17.94
N PRO A 476 -2.93 17.45 -18.42
CA PRO A 476 -4.11 17.39 -17.55
C PRO A 476 -4.27 16.04 -16.85
N TYR A 477 -3.44 15.06 -17.19
CA TYR A 477 -3.53 13.68 -16.70
C TYR A 477 -2.32 13.27 -15.86
N ALA A 478 -1.32 14.15 -15.67
CA ALA A 478 -0.08 13.80 -14.99
C ALA A 478 0.14 14.60 -13.71
N SER A 479 0.44 13.90 -12.64
CA SER A 479 0.89 14.34 -11.32
C SER A 479 2.33 13.87 -11.05
N SER A 480 2.73 13.77 -9.79
CA SER A 480 4.01 13.20 -9.36
C SER A 480 3.98 12.85 -7.88
N HIS A 481 4.79 11.87 -7.47
CA HIS A 481 5.21 11.68 -6.08
C HIS A 481 6.56 12.36 -5.82
N PHE A 482 6.75 12.79 -4.58
CA PHE A 482 8.00 13.39 -4.11
C PHE A 482 8.72 12.45 -3.14
N VAL A 483 10.00 12.67 -2.99
CA VAL A 483 10.90 11.88 -2.14
C VAL A 483 11.68 12.80 -1.21
N ILE A 484 12.00 12.30 -0.02
CA ILE A 484 12.93 12.93 0.93
C ILE A 484 14.03 11.93 1.23
N THR A 485 15.27 12.34 1.01
CA THR A 485 16.44 11.65 1.52
C THR A 485 17.04 12.45 2.68
N ASN A 486 17.54 11.75 3.70
CA ASN A 486 18.24 12.41 4.80
C ASN A 486 19.71 12.60 4.43
N GLU A 487 20.22 13.80 4.66
CA GLU A 487 21.61 14.17 4.40
C GLU A 487 22.62 13.65 5.48
#